data_c13c6ae8ee0e82e8021a097c5441b85a
#
_entry.id   c13c6ae8ee0e82e8021a097c5441b85a
#
_cell.length_a   1.000
_cell.length_b   1.000
_cell.length_c   1.000
_cell.angle_alpha   90.00
_cell.angle_beta   90.00
_cell.angle_gamma   90.00
#
_symmetry.space_group_name_H-M   'P 1'
#
loop_
_entity.id
_entity.type
_entity.pdbx_description
1 polymer ?
#
loop_
_entity_poly.entity_id
_entity_poly.type
_entity_poly.pdbx_seq_one_letter_code
_entity_poly.pdbx_strand_id
1 'polypeptide(L)'
;IKKITNNGRINHYSKQNITTTWGYFDHMKRGVLLMNIGTPDEPNVESVRTYLREFLLDPDVIDIPTPLRHLLVRGIILKTRPKKIAPRYQSIWMEEGSPLRVFTQKMTDAVEQNMDDTVCEVGMRYGNPSIRYGLERLKKSGVKEVLLAPLFPHHAQATTESSLKFAYKQMKEINWNPLTKELGHFPNNPNFIDPLVESIRPYLQEDSHLLFSYHGLPISHVKRSDKSGKHCQKVENCCGISLDANSMCYAHHCSLTTEAVSKKLGLSKVDWSMSYQSRLGPAKWLKPSTTETVQNLARNGIKKLVIVSPAFLADGLETLEELDIEIREEFLSEGGE
;
A
#
# COMPACT_ATOMS: atom_id res chain seq x y z
N ILE A 1 11.30 -12.14 -15.83
CA ILE A 1 10.96 -11.27 -14.67
C ILE A 1 10.97 -12.14 -13.44
N LYS A 2 11.94 -11.93 -12.53
CA LYS A 2 11.92 -12.59 -11.23
C LYS A 2 11.15 -11.72 -10.25
N LYS A 3 10.22 -12.34 -9.56
CA LYS A 3 9.34 -11.74 -8.56
C LYS A 3 10.12 -11.49 -7.28
N ILE A 4 10.06 -10.26 -6.77
CA ILE A 4 10.40 -9.98 -5.39
C ILE A 4 9.09 -10.10 -4.60
N THR A 5 8.83 -11.29 -4.07
CA THR A 5 7.81 -11.47 -3.06
C THR A 5 8.42 -11.12 -1.71
N ASN A 6 7.74 -10.31 -0.91
CA ASN A 6 8.09 -10.11 0.50
C ASN A 6 7.83 -11.40 1.29
N ASN A 7 8.40 -12.54 0.84
CA ASN A 7 8.35 -13.81 1.53
C ASN A 7 9.15 -13.71 2.82
N GLY A 8 8.50 -13.26 3.89
CA GLY A 8 8.70 -13.70 5.27
C GLY A 8 10.11 -13.76 5.86
N ARG A 9 11.12 -13.08 5.30
CA ARG A 9 12.38 -12.88 6.00
C ARG A 9 12.34 -11.59 6.79
N ILE A 10 11.62 -11.63 7.90
CA ILE A 10 11.82 -10.65 8.97
C ILE A 10 13.17 -11.00 9.60
N ASN A 11 14.23 -10.38 9.08
CA ASN A 11 15.52 -10.41 9.75
C ASN A 11 15.37 -9.71 11.10
N HIS A 12 16.05 -10.25 12.12
CA HIS A 12 16.08 -9.74 13.48
C HIS A 12 16.36 -8.23 13.54
N TYR A 13 15.29 -7.42 13.56
CA TYR A 13 15.39 -6.01 13.84
C TYR A 13 15.63 -5.81 15.33
N SER A 14 16.63 -5.01 15.66
CA SER A 14 16.95 -4.73 17.06
C SER A 14 15.75 -4.06 17.74
N LYS A 15 15.42 -4.52 18.93
CA LYS A 15 14.37 -4.02 19.84
C LYS A 15 14.44 -2.48 20.09
N GLN A 16 15.54 -1.83 19.73
CA GLN A 16 15.84 -0.43 20.09
C GLN A 16 15.01 0.63 19.34
N ASN A 17 14.51 0.35 18.13
CA ASN A 17 13.90 1.41 17.32
C ASN A 17 12.37 1.54 17.44
N ILE A 18 11.70 0.53 18.00
CA ILE A 18 10.25 0.61 18.26
C ILE A 18 9.98 1.25 19.62
N THR A 19 10.90 1.11 20.57
CA THR A 19 10.79 1.66 21.95
C THR A 19 10.82 3.20 21.98
N THR A 20 11.35 3.88 20.97
CA THR A 20 11.38 5.36 20.95
C THR A 20 10.02 6.00 20.67
N THR A 21 9.05 5.25 20.14
CA THR A 21 7.67 5.73 19.93
C THR A 21 6.84 5.67 21.23
N TRP A 22 7.27 4.84 22.19
CA TRP A 22 6.62 4.64 23.48
C TRP A 22 7.34 5.46 24.55
N GLY A 23 6.74 6.56 25.04
CA GLY A 23 7.26 7.28 26.20
C GLY A 23 7.20 6.42 27.49
N TYR A 24 7.97 6.82 28.50
CA TYR A 24 8.05 6.17 29.83
C TYR A 24 6.69 6.18 30.55
N PHE A 25 5.84 5.16 30.30
CA PHE A 25 4.68 4.83 31.15
C PHE A 25 4.73 3.31 31.41
N ASP A 26 5.33 2.95 32.49
CA ASP A 26 5.90 1.63 32.76
C ASP A 26 4.90 0.52 33.14
N HIS A 27 3.57 0.70 33.04
CA HIS A 27 2.59 -0.34 33.47
C HIS A 27 1.28 -0.39 32.65
N MET A 28 1.16 0.32 31.52
CA MET A 28 -0.06 0.25 30.74
C MET A 28 0.02 -0.82 29.65
N LYS A 29 -0.97 -1.72 29.59
CA LYS A 29 -1.07 -2.70 28.52
C LYS A 29 -1.21 -2.01 27.17
N ARG A 30 -0.31 -2.33 26.25
CA ARG A 30 -0.19 -1.72 24.91
C ARG A 30 -0.86 -2.58 23.86
N GLY A 31 -1.33 -1.94 22.80
CA GLY A 31 -1.86 -2.61 21.64
C GLY A 31 -1.40 -1.98 20.34
N VAL A 32 -1.28 -2.77 19.31
CA VAL A 32 -1.04 -2.31 17.94
C VAL A 32 -2.15 -2.82 17.05
N LEU A 33 -2.79 -1.92 16.30
CA LEU A 33 -3.70 -2.28 15.22
C LEU A 33 -2.97 -2.08 13.90
N LEU A 34 -2.55 -3.17 13.25
CA LEU A 34 -1.99 -3.14 11.92
C LEU A 34 -3.14 -3.04 10.90
N MET A 35 -3.18 -1.93 10.16
CA MET A 35 -4.28 -1.63 9.26
C MET A 35 -3.87 -1.74 7.80
N ASN A 36 -4.63 -2.53 7.03
CA ASN A 36 -4.43 -2.64 5.58
C ASN A 36 -5.72 -2.33 4.82
N ILE A 37 -5.62 -2.19 3.48
CA ILE A 37 -6.74 -1.79 2.63
C ILE A 37 -7.90 -2.81 2.69
N GLY A 38 -7.59 -4.08 2.71
CA GLY A 38 -8.56 -5.16 2.71
C GLY A 38 -8.67 -5.93 1.41
N THR A 39 -9.52 -6.96 1.44
CA THR A 39 -9.63 -7.94 0.36
C THR A 39 -11.02 -8.63 0.47
N PRO A 40 -11.53 -9.25 -0.61
CA PRO A 40 -12.72 -10.11 -0.49
C PRO A 40 -12.50 -11.27 0.47
N ASP A 41 -13.56 -11.76 1.12
CA ASP A 41 -13.49 -12.93 2.00
C ASP A 41 -13.23 -14.23 1.21
N GLU A 42 -13.76 -14.30 -0.02
CA GLU A 42 -13.68 -15.43 -0.93
C GLU A 42 -13.38 -14.96 -2.36
N PRO A 43 -12.72 -15.77 -3.21
CA PRO A 43 -12.40 -15.39 -4.59
C PRO A 43 -13.60 -15.61 -5.53
N ASN A 44 -14.81 -15.28 -5.08
CA ASN A 44 -16.04 -15.42 -5.84
C ASN A 44 -16.72 -14.08 -6.12
N VAL A 45 -17.65 -14.08 -7.07
CA VAL A 45 -18.30 -12.85 -7.55
C VAL A 45 -19.03 -12.10 -6.45
N GLU A 46 -19.64 -12.82 -5.48
CA GLU A 46 -20.42 -12.17 -4.42
C GLU A 46 -19.55 -11.51 -3.36
N SER A 47 -18.51 -12.19 -2.91
CA SER A 47 -17.52 -11.63 -1.97
C SER A 47 -16.79 -10.44 -2.60
N VAL A 48 -16.39 -10.55 -3.87
CA VAL A 48 -15.78 -9.42 -4.62
C VAL A 48 -16.76 -8.26 -4.75
N ARG A 49 -18.06 -8.52 -5.00
CA ARG A 49 -19.09 -7.47 -5.04
C ARG A 49 -19.23 -6.76 -3.71
N THR A 50 -19.22 -7.50 -2.61
CA THR A 50 -19.34 -6.95 -1.25
C THR A 50 -18.12 -6.07 -0.93
N TYR A 51 -16.92 -6.57 -1.16
CA TYR A 51 -15.68 -5.83 -0.99
C TYR A 51 -15.65 -4.53 -1.84
N LEU A 52 -15.95 -4.64 -3.14
CA LEU A 52 -15.97 -3.48 -4.04
C LEU A 52 -17.04 -2.45 -3.65
N ARG A 53 -18.17 -2.89 -3.10
CA ARG A 53 -19.19 -1.99 -2.60
C ARG A 53 -18.71 -1.15 -1.43
N GLU A 54 -18.04 -1.74 -0.46
CA GLU A 54 -17.48 -1.03 0.69
C GLU A 54 -16.37 -0.06 0.24
N PHE A 55 -15.46 -0.55 -0.61
CA PHE A 55 -14.31 0.19 -1.10
C PHE A 55 -14.71 1.40 -1.96
N LEU A 56 -15.57 1.19 -2.97
CA LEU A 56 -15.89 2.23 -3.95
C LEU A 56 -16.99 3.20 -3.48
N LEU A 57 -17.72 2.89 -2.41
CA LEU A 57 -18.64 3.84 -1.80
C LEU A 57 -17.95 4.79 -0.81
N ASP A 58 -16.68 4.56 -0.48
CA ASP A 58 -15.93 5.49 0.35
C ASP A 58 -15.67 6.81 -0.40
N PRO A 59 -16.02 7.98 0.20
CA PRO A 59 -15.76 9.29 -0.40
C PRO A 59 -14.25 9.61 -0.53
N ASP A 60 -13.41 9.01 0.29
CA ASP A 60 -11.96 9.16 0.20
C ASP A 60 -11.36 8.38 -0.99
N VAL A 61 -12.12 7.42 -1.58
CA VAL A 61 -11.74 6.63 -2.76
C VAL A 61 -12.35 7.20 -4.04
N ILE A 62 -13.67 7.36 -4.08
CA ILE A 62 -14.38 7.98 -5.20
C ILE A 62 -14.97 9.31 -4.74
N ASP A 63 -14.26 10.38 -5.03
CA ASP A 63 -14.61 11.73 -4.60
C ASP A 63 -15.51 12.44 -5.61
N ILE A 64 -16.75 12.00 -5.64
CA ILE A 64 -17.86 12.65 -6.34
C ILE A 64 -19.06 12.76 -5.40
N PRO A 65 -20.04 13.64 -5.68
CA PRO A 65 -21.24 13.78 -4.85
C PRO A 65 -21.90 12.44 -4.54
N THR A 66 -22.32 12.25 -3.30
CA THR A 66 -22.86 10.96 -2.79
C THR A 66 -23.92 10.32 -3.69
N PRO A 67 -24.95 11.04 -4.20
CA PRO A 67 -25.94 10.43 -5.09
C PRO A 67 -25.33 9.87 -6.38
N LEU A 68 -24.39 10.62 -6.99
CA LEU A 68 -23.72 10.20 -8.22
C LEU A 68 -22.80 9.02 -7.96
N ARG A 69 -22.07 9.00 -6.82
CA ARG A 69 -21.24 7.86 -6.40
C ARG A 69 -22.07 6.60 -6.23
N HIS A 70 -23.20 6.69 -5.55
CA HIS A 70 -24.12 5.55 -5.38
C HIS A 70 -24.69 5.06 -6.72
N LEU A 71 -25.09 5.97 -7.61
CA LEU A 71 -25.58 5.61 -8.95
C LEU A 71 -24.50 4.90 -9.76
N LEU A 72 -23.28 5.46 -9.82
CA LEU A 72 -22.15 4.90 -10.54
C LEU A 72 -21.77 3.51 -9.98
N VAL A 73 -21.57 3.42 -8.67
CA VAL A 73 -21.07 2.19 -8.04
C VAL A 73 -22.15 1.10 -8.10
N ARG A 74 -23.37 1.34 -7.60
CA ARG A 74 -24.42 0.32 -7.54
C ARG A 74 -25.08 0.06 -8.90
N GLY A 75 -25.23 1.09 -9.72
CA GLY A 75 -25.91 1.00 -11.02
C GLY A 75 -25.04 0.38 -12.11
N ILE A 76 -23.74 0.62 -12.11
CA ILE A 76 -22.84 0.22 -13.20
C ILE A 76 -21.74 -0.72 -12.69
N ILE A 77 -20.89 -0.25 -11.76
CA ILE A 77 -19.64 -0.95 -11.42
C ILE A 77 -19.94 -2.33 -10.79
N LEU A 78 -20.82 -2.40 -9.79
CA LEU A 78 -21.13 -3.65 -9.08
C LEU A 78 -21.89 -4.68 -9.93
N LYS A 79 -22.47 -4.27 -11.07
CA LYS A 79 -23.13 -5.20 -12.00
C LYS A 79 -22.14 -5.92 -12.91
N THR A 80 -21.04 -5.26 -13.29
CA THR A 80 -20.12 -5.75 -14.33
C THR A 80 -18.76 -6.16 -13.78
N ARG A 81 -18.18 -5.35 -12.90
CA ARG A 81 -16.80 -5.49 -12.46
C ARG A 81 -16.54 -6.73 -11.59
N PRO A 82 -17.41 -7.16 -10.65
CA PRO A 82 -17.17 -8.35 -9.84
C PRO A 82 -16.93 -9.62 -10.67
N LYS A 83 -17.69 -9.81 -11.75
CA LYS A 83 -17.52 -10.95 -12.65
C LYS A 83 -16.17 -10.95 -13.37
N LYS A 84 -15.60 -9.78 -13.65
CA LYS A 84 -14.29 -9.65 -14.32
C LYS A 84 -13.13 -9.81 -13.34
N ILE A 85 -13.31 -9.39 -12.08
CA ILE A 85 -12.23 -9.39 -11.07
C ILE A 85 -12.17 -10.70 -10.29
N ALA A 86 -13.29 -11.40 -10.08
CA ALA A 86 -13.28 -12.66 -9.34
C ALA A 86 -12.28 -13.70 -9.89
N PRO A 87 -12.15 -13.94 -11.22
CA PRO A 87 -11.12 -14.83 -11.77
C PRO A 87 -9.68 -14.40 -11.43
N ARG A 88 -9.42 -13.08 -11.37
CA ARG A 88 -8.11 -12.56 -11.00
C ARG A 88 -7.77 -12.87 -9.53
N TYR A 89 -8.74 -12.78 -8.62
CA TYR A 89 -8.57 -13.25 -7.25
C TYR A 89 -8.36 -14.75 -7.17
N GLN A 90 -9.07 -15.54 -8.00
CA GLN A 90 -8.89 -17.00 -8.05
C GLN A 90 -7.47 -17.40 -8.45
N SER A 91 -6.85 -16.68 -9.40
CA SER A 91 -5.50 -17.00 -9.88
C SER A 91 -4.38 -16.80 -8.84
N ILE A 92 -4.62 -15.99 -7.82
CA ILE A 92 -3.63 -15.69 -6.76
C ILE A 92 -4.03 -16.25 -5.40
N TRP A 93 -5.20 -16.89 -5.29
CA TRP A 93 -5.73 -17.33 -4.00
C TRP A 93 -4.87 -18.44 -3.40
N MET A 94 -4.52 -18.29 -2.11
CA MET A 94 -3.74 -19.26 -1.36
C MET A 94 -4.67 -20.25 -0.66
N GLU A 95 -4.13 -21.37 -0.18
CA GLU A 95 -4.87 -22.35 0.62
C GLU A 95 -5.44 -21.71 1.90
N GLU A 96 -4.67 -20.80 2.53
CA GLU A 96 -5.07 -20.10 3.75
C GLU A 96 -5.98 -18.89 3.48
N GLY A 97 -6.23 -18.53 2.21
CA GLY A 97 -7.09 -17.44 1.80
C GLY A 97 -6.41 -16.36 0.95
N SER A 98 -6.94 -15.13 0.99
CA SER A 98 -6.35 -14.01 0.26
C SER A 98 -4.90 -13.73 0.69
N PRO A 99 -3.94 -13.59 -0.25
CA PRO A 99 -2.56 -13.24 0.06
C PRO A 99 -2.44 -12.01 0.95
N LEU A 100 -3.18 -10.94 0.66
CA LEU A 100 -3.15 -9.71 1.46
C LEU A 100 -3.50 -9.98 2.94
N ARG A 101 -4.52 -10.80 3.19
CA ARG A 101 -4.92 -11.16 4.56
C ARG A 101 -3.86 -12.05 5.22
N VAL A 102 -3.39 -13.07 4.53
CA VAL A 102 -2.40 -14.03 5.05
C VAL A 102 -1.10 -13.31 5.41
N PHE A 103 -0.56 -12.49 4.52
CA PHE A 103 0.70 -11.77 4.79
C PHE A 103 0.55 -10.66 5.82
N THR A 104 -0.60 -9.97 5.86
CA THR A 104 -0.87 -9.00 6.93
C THR A 104 -0.95 -9.69 8.29
N GLN A 105 -1.56 -10.87 8.39
CA GLN A 105 -1.61 -11.65 9.63
C GLN A 105 -0.21 -12.12 10.05
N LYS A 106 0.56 -12.71 9.13
CA LYS A 106 1.96 -13.12 9.41
C LYS A 106 2.83 -11.95 9.89
N MET A 107 2.64 -10.77 9.32
CA MET A 107 3.33 -9.56 9.76
C MET A 107 2.89 -9.16 11.19
N THR A 108 1.61 -9.24 11.49
CA THR A 108 1.05 -8.93 12.81
C THR A 108 1.60 -9.87 13.88
N ASP A 109 1.60 -11.17 13.60
CA ASP A 109 2.15 -12.20 14.49
C ASP A 109 3.64 -11.98 14.76
N ALA A 110 4.39 -11.60 13.72
CA ALA A 110 5.81 -11.30 13.86
C ALA A 110 6.07 -10.02 14.67
N VAL A 111 5.24 -8.99 14.53
CA VAL A 111 5.33 -7.77 15.36
C VAL A 111 5.04 -8.12 16.83
N GLU A 112 3.97 -8.88 17.10
CA GLU A 112 3.63 -9.30 18.46
C GLU A 112 4.73 -10.10 19.13
N GLN A 113 5.34 -11.07 18.42
CA GLN A 113 6.46 -11.88 18.93
C GLN A 113 7.71 -11.06 19.27
N ASN A 114 7.89 -9.89 18.65
CA ASN A 114 9.05 -9.02 18.87
C ASN A 114 8.79 -7.83 19.81
N MET A 115 7.57 -7.72 20.36
CA MET A 115 7.18 -6.62 21.26
C MET A 115 6.70 -7.18 22.60
N ASP A 116 7.48 -6.93 23.65
CA ASP A 116 7.11 -7.34 25.02
C ASP A 116 5.84 -6.60 25.47
N ASP A 117 4.92 -7.30 26.17
CA ASP A 117 3.68 -6.76 26.76
C ASP A 117 2.75 -6.01 25.78
N THR A 118 2.77 -6.40 24.51
CA THR A 118 1.98 -5.77 23.46
C THR A 118 1.05 -6.79 22.80
N VAL A 119 -0.21 -6.42 22.63
CA VAL A 119 -1.20 -7.22 21.88
C VAL A 119 -1.33 -6.62 20.48
N CYS A 120 -1.19 -7.44 19.46
CA CYS A 120 -1.33 -7.02 18.07
C CYS A 120 -2.58 -7.59 17.42
N GLU A 121 -3.30 -6.77 16.65
CA GLU A 121 -4.49 -7.19 15.91
C GLU A 121 -4.45 -6.64 14.48
N VAL A 122 -5.05 -7.38 13.55
CA VAL A 122 -5.25 -6.95 12.17
C VAL A 122 -6.55 -6.15 12.06
N GLY A 123 -6.53 -5.10 11.24
CA GLY A 123 -7.72 -4.35 10.87
C GLY A 123 -7.77 -4.03 9.38
N MET A 124 -8.65 -4.69 8.62
CA MET A 124 -8.90 -4.34 7.23
C MET A 124 -9.85 -3.15 7.14
N ARG A 125 -9.47 -2.18 6.28
CA ARG A 125 -10.34 -1.01 6.05
C ARG A 125 -11.64 -1.42 5.37
N TYR A 126 -11.56 -2.39 4.45
CA TYR A 126 -12.71 -2.99 3.75
C TYR A 126 -12.60 -4.51 3.84
N GLY A 127 -13.72 -5.19 4.14
CA GLY A 127 -13.73 -6.63 4.36
C GLY A 127 -13.26 -7.05 5.76
N ASN A 128 -12.79 -8.28 5.90
CA ASN A 128 -12.52 -8.94 7.18
C ASN A 128 -11.05 -9.43 7.33
N PRO A 129 -10.52 -9.50 8.60
CA PRO A 129 -11.10 -8.94 9.82
C PRO A 129 -11.14 -7.41 9.77
N SER A 130 -12.28 -6.81 10.11
CA SER A 130 -12.44 -5.36 10.00
C SER A 130 -11.64 -4.60 11.07
N ILE A 131 -11.33 -3.32 10.82
CA ILE A 131 -10.75 -2.41 11.83
C ILE A 131 -11.59 -2.44 13.11
N ARG A 132 -12.92 -2.43 13.00
CA ARG A 132 -13.81 -2.54 14.17
C ARG A 132 -13.56 -3.79 14.99
N TYR A 133 -13.46 -4.95 14.35
CA TYR A 133 -13.18 -6.22 15.00
C TYR A 133 -11.84 -6.19 15.76
N GLY A 134 -10.78 -5.71 15.14
CA GLY A 134 -9.47 -5.58 15.78
C GLY A 134 -9.51 -4.65 17.00
N LEU A 135 -10.20 -3.50 16.89
CA LEU A 135 -10.37 -2.57 18.02
C LEU A 135 -11.17 -3.18 19.18
N GLU A 136 -12.23 -3.94 18.89
CA GLU A 136 -13.01 -4.65 19.93
C GLU A 136 -12.17 -5.70 20.65
N ARG A 137 -11.29 -6.42 19.94
CA ARG A 137 -10.35 -7.38 20.54
C ARG A 137 -9.31 -6.71 21.42
N LEU A 138 -8.70 -5.63 20.96
CA LEU A 138 -7.76 -4.82 21.77
C LEU A 138 -8.43 -4.28 23.04
N LYS A 139 -9.64 -3.75 22.91
CA LYS A 139 -10.46 -3.29 24.05
C LYS A 139 -10.71 -4.42 25.04
N LYS A 140 -11.15 -5.59 24.57
CA LYS A 140 -11.40 -6.78 25.39
C LYS A 140 -10.15 -7.29 26.12
N SER A 141 -8.99 -7.15 25.46
CA SER A 141 -7.70 -7.50 26.06
C SER A 141 -7.21 -6.51 27.14
N GLY A 142 -7.97 -5.43 27.40
CA GLY A 142 -7.64 -4.46 28.43
C GLY A 142 -6.55 -3.46 28.05
N VAL A 143 -6.28 -3.29 26.73
CA VAL A 143 -5.35 -2.31 26.20
C VAL A 143 -5.74 -0.90 26.62
N LYS A 144 -4.78 -0.09 27.06
CA LYS A 144 -4.95 1.30 27.49
C LYS A 144 -4.26 2.29 26.56
N GLU A 145 -3.21 1.85 25.87
CA GLU A 145 -2.50 2.62 24.87
C GLU A 145 -2.48 1.85 23.55
N VAL A 146 -2.93 2.47 22.44
CA VAL A 146 -3.00 1.85 21.12
C VAL A 146 -2.19 2.63 20.10
N LEU A 147 -1.39 1.91 19.32
CA LEU A 147 -0.79 2.40 18.09
C LEU A 147 -1.67 1.99 16.91
N LEU A 148 -2.24 2.96 16.20
CA LEU A 148 -2.86 2.75 14.91
C LEU A 148 -1.76 2.75 13.85
N ALA A 149 -1.54 1.62 13.20
CA ALA A 149 -0.44 1.41 12.27
C ALA A 149 -0.95 1.12 10.84
N PRO A 150 -1.26 2.17 10.03
CA PRO A 150 -1.54 1.99 8.61
C PRO A 150 -0.31 1.43 7.89
N LEU A 151 -0.48 0.31 7.20
CA LEU A 151 0.59 -0.37 6.47
C LEU A 151 0.83 0.25 5.07
N PHE A 152 0.88 1.58 5.02
CA PHE A 152 1.10 2.37 3.81
C PHE A 152 2.29 3.31 4.01
N PRO A 153 3.48 2.99 3.43
CA PRO A 153 4.67 3.84 3.56
C PRO A 153 4.46 5.26 3.02
N HIS A 154 3.62 5.39 2.00
CA HIS A 154 3.34 6.61 1.25
C HIS A 154 1.95 7.14 1.63
N HIS A 155 1.88 8.39 2.08
CA HIS A 155 0.61 8.99 2.50
C HIS A 155 -0.37 9.12 1.32
N ALA A 156 -1.60 8.65 1.51
CA ALA A 156 -2.70 8.89 0.58
C ALA A 156 -4.04 9.00 1.33
N GLN A 157 -4.93 9.87 0.82
CA GLN A 157 -6.27 10.05 1.39
C GLN A 157 -7.07 8.74 1.37
N ALA A 158 -7.03 8.02 0.24
CA ALA A 158 -7.80 6.78 0.04
C ALA A 158 -7.31 5.58 0.88
N THR A 159 -6.13 5.68 1.50
CA THR A 159 -5.55 4.60 2.30
C THR A 159 -5.31 5.04 3.74
N THR A 160 -4.27 5.81 4.01
CA THR A 160 -3.86 6.23 5.35
C THR A 160 -4.97 7.01 6.05
N GLU A 161 -5.48 8.09 5.42
CA GLU A 161 -6.49 8.92 6.07
C GLU A 161 -7.83 8.19 6.23
N SER A 162 -8.29 7.46 5.20
CA SER A 162 -9.53 6.69 5.26
C SER A 162 -9.48 5.66 6.40
N SER A 163 -8.35 4.95 6.56
CA SER A 163 -8.17 3.95 7.63
C SER A 163 -8.18 4.58 9.01
N LEU A 164 -7.45 5.68 9.22
CA LEU A 164 -7.40 6.40 10.49
C LEU A 164 -8.76 7.00 10.86
N LYS A 165 -9.41 7.72 9.93
CA LYS A 165 -10.76 8.27 10.12
C LYS A 165 -11.77 7.18 10.53
N PHE A 166 -11.69 6.02 9.85
CA PHE A 166 -12.57 4.91 10.17
C PHE A 166 -12.26 4.31 11.56
N ALA A 167 -10.98 4.14 11.92
CA ALA A 167 -10.59 3.63 13.22
C ALA A 167 -11.11 4.53 14.37
N TYR A 168 -10.89 5.84 14.28
CA TYR A 168 -11.41 6.79 15.27
C TYR A 168 -12.94 6.77 15.36
N LYS A 169 -13.63 6.69 14.23
CA LYS A 169 -15.08 6.54 14.21
C LYS A 169 -15.51 5.27 14.95
N GLN A 170 -14.87 4.13 14.68
CA GLN A 170 -15.19 2.87 15.33
C GLN A 170 -14.88 2.89 16.82
N MET A 171 -13.75 3.47 17.25
CA MET A 171 -13.44 3.64 18.67
C MET A 171 -14.53 4.42 19.42
N LYS A 172 -15.05 5.49 18.81
CA LYS A 172 -16.18 6.26 19.36
C LYS A 172 -17.45 5.41 19.44
N GLU A 173 -17.79 4.66 18.40
CA GLU A 173 -18.99 3.81 18.34
C GLU A 173 -18.98 2.69 19.38
N ILE A 174 -17.80 2.11 19.67
CA ILE A 174 -17.64 1.08 20.71
C ILE A 174 -17.39 1.67 22.11
N ASN A 175 -17.49 2.99 22.29
CA ASN A 175 -17.21 3.68 23.56
C ASN A 175 -15.86 3.29 24.16
N TRP A 176 -14.77 3.40 23.37
CA TRP A 176 -13.40 3.11 23.79
C TRP A 176 -12.49 4.29 23.46
N ASN A 177 -11.83 4.83 24.49
CA ASN A 177 -10.97 6.00 24.37
C ASN A 177 -9.58 5.73 25.00
N PRO A 178 -8.75 4.87 24.39
CA PRO A 178 -7.39 4.63 24.85
C PRO A 178 -6.50 5.84 24.55
N LEU A 179 -5.31 5.88 25.17
CA LEU A 179 -4.24 6.74 24.69
C LEU A 179 -3.85 6.27 23.28
N THR A 180 -4.02 7.12 22.27
CA THR A 180 -3.86 6.74 20.87
C THR A 180 -2.67 7.42 20.25
N LYS A 181 -1.83 6.63 19.57
CA LYS A 181 -0.74 7.09 18.69
C LYS A 181 -0.97 6.60 17.28
N GLU A 182 -0.39 7.28 16.30
CA GLU A 182 -0.47 6.90 14.89
C GLU A 182 0.93 6.63 14.34
N LEU A 183 1.07 5.56 13.58
CA LEU A 183 2.23 5.37 12.71
C LEU A 183 2.06 6.31 11.51
N GLY A 184 2.94 7.31 11.41
CA GLY A 184 2.98 8.23 10.28
C GLY A 184 3.46 7.53 8.99
N HIS A 185 3.52 8.30 7.91
CA HIS A 185 4.18 7.84 6.68
C HIS A 185 5.71 7.75 6.86
N PHE A 186 6.35 6.83 6.14
CA PHE A 186 7.78 6.54 6.33
C PHE A 186 8.52 6.23 5.01
N PRO A 187 8.33 7.04 3.94
CA PRO A 187 8.80 6.74 2.59
C PRO A 187 10.33 6.64 2.46
N ASN A 188 11.09 7.30 3.33
CA ASN A 188 12.56 7.29 3.33
C ASN A 188 13.15 6.85 4.68
N ASN A 189 12.36 6.24 5.55
CA ASN A 189 12.84 5.74 6.83
C ASN A 189 13.83 4.57 6.59
N PRO A 190 15.05 4.60 7.17
CA PRO A 190 16.03 3.53 7.00
C PRO A 190 15.48 2.13 7.33
N ASN A 191 14.63 2.00 8.35
CA ASN A 191 14.03 0.73 8.74
C ASN A 191 13.06 0.15 7.69
N PHE A 192 12.60 0.96 6.76
CA PHE A 192 11.83 0.54 5.59
C PHE A 192 12.74 0.36 4.36
N ILE A 193 13.65 1.30 4.13
CA ILE A 193 14.51 1.31 2.95
C ILE A 193 15.53 0.17 2.97
N ASP A 194 16.16 -0.12 4.13
CA ASP A 194 17.22 -1.12 4.20
C ASP A 194 16.71 -2.54 3.90
N PRO A 195 15.59 -3.02 4.48
CA PRO A 195 15.03 -4.30 4.09
C PRO A 195 14.58 -4.36 2.63
N LEU A 196 14.05 -3.26 2.11
CA LEU A 196 13.65 -3.18 0.72
C LEU A 196 14.86 -3.33 -0.22
N VAL A 197 15.97 -2.67 0.08
CA VAL A 197 17.23 -2.81 -0.64
C VAL A 197 17.74 -4.25 -0.58
N GLU A 198 17.76 -4.87 0.59
CA GLU A 198 18.20 -6.25 0.76
C GLU A 198 17.29 -7.26 0.02
N SER A 199 16.00 -6.98 -0.09
CA SER A 199 15.06 -7.82 -0.87
C SER A 199 15.27 -7.70 -2.38
N ILE A 200 15.73 -6.56 -2.87
CA ILE A 200 15.96 -6.29 -4.30
C ILE A 200 17.32 -6.86 -4.75
N ARG A 201 18.38 -6.68 -3.96
CA ARG A 201 19.76 -6.97 -4.29
C ARG A 201 20.00 -8.35 -4.93
N PRO A 202 19.41 -9.46 -4.46
CA PRO A 202 19.64 -10.80 -5.04
C PRO A 202 19.14 -10.96 -6.47
N TYR A 203 18.28 -10.08 -6.95
CA TYR A 203 17.66 -10.16 -8.28
C TYR A 203 18.30 -9.23 -9.30
N LEU A 204 19.10 -8.25 -8.86
CA LEU A 204 19.81 -7.35 -9.75
C LEU A 204 21.03 -8.05 -10.35
N GLN A 205 21.12 -7.97 -11.68
CA GLN A 205 22.28 -8.37 -12.48
C GLN A 205 22.86 -7.13 -13.16
N GLU A 206 24.06 -7.22 -13.70
CA GLU A 206 24.76 -6.08 -14.31
C GLU A 206 23.96 -5.41 -15.44
N ASP A 207 23.16 -6.20 -16.18
CA ASP A 207 22.33 -5.75 -17.31
C ASP A 207 20.84 -5.63 -16.97
N SER A 208 20.48 -5.65 -15.67
CA SER A 208 19.09 -5.51 -15.24
C SER A 208 18.67 -4.05 -15.12
N HIS A 209 17.46 -3.73 -15.58
CA HIS A 209 16.82 -2.46 -15.29
C HIS A 209 15.84 -2.62 -14.10
N LEU A 210 15.90 -1.71 -13.12
CA LEU A 210 15.01 -1.72 -11.96
C LEU A 210 13.81 -0.79 -12.20
N LEU A 211 12.60 -1.33 -12.19
CA LEU A 211 11.36 -0.57 -12.29
C LEU A 211 10.65 -0.50 -10.94
N PHE A 212 10.50 0.70 -10.42
CA PHE A 212 9.64 0.97 -9.26
C PHE A 212 8.21 1.20 -9.75
N SER A 213 7.30 0.29 -9.40
CA SER A 213 5.88 0.42 -9.75
C SER A 213 5.07 0.73 -8.49
N TYR A 214 4.41 1.88 -8.49
CA TYR A 214 3.54 2.34 -7.41
C TYR A 214 2.07 2.26 -7.84
N HIS A 215 1.15 2.10 -6.92
CA HIS A 215 -0.26 2.26 -7.25
C HIS A 215 -0.52 3.68 -7.75
N GLY A 216 -1.14 3.82 -8.91
CA GLY A 216 -1.51 5.12 -9.47
C GLY A 216 -2.58 5.81 -8.62
N LEU A 217 -2.56 7.14 -8.62
CA LEU A 217 -3.64 7.94 -8.04
C LEU A 217 -4.16 8.96 -9.06
N PRO A 218 -5.45 9.32 -8.99
CA PRO A 218 -5.97 10.46 -9.73
C PRO A 218 -5.19 11.74 -9.36
N ILE A 219 -4.86 12.54 -10.36
CA ILE A 219 -4.14 13.81 -10.15
C ILE A 219 -4.89 14.75 -9.19
N SER A 220 -6.23 14.70 -9.19
CA SER A 220 -7.05 15.46 -8.25
C SER A 220 -6.78 15.11 -6.80
N HIS A 221 -6.53 13.83 -6.48
CA HIS A 221 -6.19 13.39 -5.13
C HIS A 221 -4.82 13.92 -4.71
N VAL A 222 -3.83 13.85 -5.60
CA VAL A 222 -2.47 14.35 -5.31
C VAL A 222 -2.47 15.86 -5.11
N LYS A 223 -3.21 16.61 -5.92
CA LYS A 223 -3.31 18.08 -5.79
C LYS A 223 -3.90 18.55 -4.47
N ARG A 224 -4.77 17.76 -3.84
CA ARG A 224 -5.37 18.10 -2.53
C ARG A 224 -4.36 18.09 -1.39
N SER A 225 -3.29 17.32 -1.49
CA SER A 225 -2.23 17.31 -0.47
C SER A 225 -1.44 18.64 -0.46
N ASP A 226 -1.44 19.40 -1.56
CA ASP A 226 -0.84 20.73 -1.65
C ASP A 226 -1.79 21.80 -1.12
N LYS A 227 -1.73 22.06 0.18
CA LYS A 227 -2.54 23.10 0.85
C LYS A 227 -2.25 24.50 0.33
N SER A 228 -1.08 24.76 -0.25
CA SER A 228 -0.74 26.08 -0.83
C SER A 228 -1.49 26.34 -2.13
N GLY A 229 -1.89 25.28 -2.86
CA GLY A 229 -2.48 25.35 -4.17
C GLY A 229 -1.56 25.96 -5.24
N LYS A 230 -0.27 26.16 -4.94
CA LYS A 230 0.70 26.84 -5.83
C LYS A 230 1.86 25.94 -6.26
N HIS A 231 2.01 24.75 -5.68
CA HIS A 231 3.17 23.87 -5.88
C HIS A 231 2.84 22.70 -6.83
N CYS A 232 1.86 21.85 -6.49
CA CYS A 232 1.59 20.61 -7.20
C CYS A 232 1.23 20.83 -8.67
N GLN A 233 2.05 20.33 -9.59
CA GLN A 233 1.93 20.47 -11.05
C GLN A 233 1.92 21.94 -11.55
N LYS A 234 2.40 22.86 -10.75
CA LYS A 234 2.55 24.28 -11.09
C LYS A 234 4.01 24.71 -11.13
N VAL A 235 4.88 23.99 -10.46
CA VAL A 235 6.34 24.18 -10.52
C VAL A 235 6.97 22.97 -11.21
N GLU A 236 8.07 23.22 -11.92
CA GLU A 236 8.86 22.17 -12.54
C GLU A 236 9.41 21.24 -11.45
N ASN A 237 9.42 19.92 -11.73
CA ASN A 237 9.90 18.89 -10.81
C ASN A 237 9.31 19.00 -9.38
N CYS A 238 8.02 19.30 -9.28
CA CYS A 238 7.34 19.52 -8.00
C CYS A 238 7.47 18.35 -6.99
N CYS A 239 7.81 17.14 -7.45
CA CYS A 239 8.02 15.95 -6.60
C CYS A 239 9.49 15.77 -6.17
N GLY A 240 10.44 16.41 -6.84
CA GLY A 240 11.89 16.21 -6.62
C GLY A 240 12.50 17.06 -5.52
N ILE A 241 11.78 18.06 -5.00
CA ILE A 241 12.27 18.96 -3.96
C ILE A 241 11.37 18.85 -2.73
N SER A 242 11.96 18.53 -1.57
CA SER A 242 11.20 18.45 -0.32
C SER A 242 10.86 19.85 0.22
N LEU A 243 9.57 20.13 0.33
CA LEU A 243 9.00 21.37 0.86
C LEU A 243 7.78 21.05 1.73
N ASP A 244 7.38 21.96 2.58
CA ASP A 244 6.15 21.82 3.37
C ASP A 244 4.92 21.59 2.48
N ALA A 245 4.90 22.20 1.28
CA ALA A 245 3.81 22.08 0.32
C ALA A 245 3.59 20.64 -0.20
N ASN A 246 4.63 19.79 -0.19
CA ASN A 246 4.55 18.41 -0.66
C ASN A 246 4.84 17.36 0.42
N SER A 247 4.97 17.77 1.68
CA SER A 247 5.24 16.87 2.82
C SER A 247 4.22 15.74 2.98
N MET A 248 3.00 15.92 2.48
CA MET A 248 1.92 14.92 2.46
C MET A 248 1.60 14.42 1.04
N CYS A 249 2.48 14.71 0.07
CA CYS A 249 2.23 14.36 -1.33
C CYS A 249 2.67 12.92 -1.62
N TYR A 250 1.73 12.08 -2.05
CA TYR A 250 1.97 10.69 -2.43
C TYR A 250 3.09 10.54 -3.49
N ALA A 251 3.02 11.33 -4.56
CA ALA A 251 4.01 11.26 -5.64
C ALA A 251 5.41 11.66 -5.17
N HIS A 252 5.52 12.65 -4.28
CA HIS A 252 6.78 13.03 -3.64
C HIS A 252 7.31 11.88 -2.77
N HIS A 253 6.46 11.24 -1.97
CA HIS A 253 6.84 10.08 -1.16
C HIS A 253 7.35 8.91 -2.03
N CYS A 254 6.72 8.64 -3.17
CA CYS A 254 7.22 7.65 -4.13
C CYS A 254 8.63 8.00 -4.64
N SER A 255 8.87 9.28 -4.99
CA SER A 255 10.21 9.76 -5.40
C SER A 255 11.25 9.57 -4.28
N LEU A 256 10.91 9.94 -3.04
CA LEU A 256 11.80 9.76 -1.88
C LEU A 256 12.23 8.31 -1.70
N THR A 257 11.29 7.37 -1.76
CA THR A 257 11.59 5.93 -1.66
C THR A 257 12.47 5.46 -2.82
N THR A 258 12.09 5.82 -4.06
CA THR A 258 12.84 5.44 -5.26
C THR A 258 14.27 5.93 -5.21
N GLU A 259 14.49 7.19 -4.87
CA GLU A 259 15.82 7.80 -4.78
C GLU A 259 16.66 7.19 -3.65
N ALA A 260 16.05 6.95 -2.48
CA ALA A 260 16.74 6.35 -1.34
C ALA A 260 17.20 4.92 -1.64
N VAL A 261 16.34 4.10 -2.26
CA VAL A 261 16.66 2.72 -2.65
C VAL A 261 17.71 2.69 -3.75
N SER A 262 17.53 3.46 -4.83
CA SER A 262 18.47 3.50 -5.96
C SER A 262 19.87 3.95 -5.52
N LYS A 263 19.95 4.95 -4.65
CA LYS A 263 21.20 5.41 -4.06
C LYS A 263 21.90 4.32 -3.24
N LYS A 264 21.16 3.59 -2.40
CA LYS A 264 21.74 2.49 -1.58
C LYS A 264 22.14 1.27 -2.40
N LEU A 265 21.50 1.05 -3.55
CA LEU A 265 21.88 0.01 -4.51
C LEU A 265 23.07 0.43 -5.40
N GLY A 266 23.46 1.70 -5.39
CA GLY A 266 24.53 2.25 -6.23
C GLY A 266 24.11 2.41 -7.71
N LEU A 267 22.82 2.49 -8.00
CA LEU A 267 22.29 2.59 -9.36
C LEU A 267 22.41 4.01 -9.90
N SER A 268 22.81 4.13 -11.16
CA SER A 268 22.76 5.38 -11.90
C SER A 268 21.34 5.66 -12.44
N LYS A 269 21.09 6.88 -12.92
CA LYS A 269 19.73 7.28 -13.38
C LYS A 269 19.22 6.49 -14.58
N VAL A 270 20.11 5.89 -15.35
CA VAL A 270 19.73 5.08 -16.52
C VAL A 270 19.37 3.64 -16.16
N ASP A 271 19.74 3.18 -14.96
CA ASP A 271 19.54 1.80 -14.51
C ASP A 271 18.18 1.56 -13.90
N TRP A 272 17.37 2.61 -13.70
CA TRP A 272 16.06 2.50 -13.08
C TRP A 272 15.03 3.46 -13.64
N SER A 273 13.76 3.10 -13.46
CA SER A 273 12.60 3.92 -13.78
C SER A 273 11.56 3.86 -12.67
N MET A 274 10.66 4.83 -12.66
CA MET A 274 9.50 4.87 -11.76
C MET A 274 8.23 5.01 -12.58
N SER A 275 7.19 4.24 -12.23
CA SER A 275 5.90 4.22 -12.92
C SER A 275 4.74 4.03 -11.96
N TYR A 276 3.51 4.16 -12.49
CA TYR A 276 2.27 4.03 -11.74
C TYR A 276 1.34 3.03 -12.41
N GLN A 277 0.85 2.04 -11.63
CA GLN A 277 -0.04 0.96 -12.06
C GLN A 277 -1.51 1.21 -11.68
N SER A 278 -2.40 0.30 -12.05
CA SER A 278 -3.79 0.18 -11.57
C SER A 278 -4.69 1.36 -11.92
N ARG A 279 -4.58 1.90 -13.14
CA ARG A 279 -5.43 3.00 -13.60
C ARG A 279 -6.90 2.58 -13.68
N LEU A 280 -7.79 3.41 -13.13
CA LEU A 280 -9.23 3.19 -13.12
C LEU A 280 -10.00 4.37 -13.70
N GLY A 281 -10.83 4.09 -14.74
CA GLY A 281 -11.76 5.06 -15.31
C GLY A 281 -11.11 6.20 -16.09
N PRO A 282 -11.88 7.26 -16.46
CA PRO A 282 -11.45 8.30 -17.40
C PRO A 282 -10.67 9.46 -16.75
N ALA A 283 -10.53 9.48 -15.45
CA ALA A 283 -9.78 10.54 -14.74
C ALA A 283 -8.33 10.64 -15.23
N LYS A 284 -7.71 11.80 -15.04
CA LYS A 284 -6.26 11.96 -15.25
C LYS A 284 -5.53 11.35 -14.05
N TRP A 285 -4.65 10.40 -14.30
CA TRP A 285 -3.85 9.69 -13.32
C TRP A 285 -2.38 10.12 -13.36
N LEU A 286 -1.65 9.80 -12.29
CA LEU A 286 -0.20 9.94 -12.27
C LEU A 286 0.44 9.17 -13.44
N LYS A 287 1.56 9.66 -13.94
CA LYS A 287 2.31 9.12 -15.08
C LYS A 287 3.80 9.05 -14.74
N PRO A 288 4.57 8.24 -15.51
CA PRO A 288 4.14 7.33 -16.58
C PRO A 288 3.37 6.11 -16.06
N SER A 289 2.56 5.46 -16.90
CA SER A 289 1.91 4.20 -16.53
C SER A 289 2.91 3.03 -16.60
N THR A 290 2.71 2.03 -15.73
CA THR A 290 3.60 0.84 -15.70
C THR A 290 3.56 0.10 -17.03
N THR A 291 2.39 -0.10 -17.62
CA THR A 291 2.24 -0.75 -18.94
C THR A 291 3.01 -0.02 -20.04
N GLU A 292 2.82 1.30 -20.20
CA GLU A 292 3.57 2.08 -21.19
C GLU A 292 5.09 2.04 -20.93
N THR A 293 5.49 2.02 -19.66
CA THR A 293 6.90 2.00 -19.29
C THR A 293 7.56 0.67 -19.66
N VAL A 294 6.94 -0.47 -19.35
CA VAL A 294 7.54 -1.79 -19.67
C VAL A 294 7.61 -2.03 -21.16
N GLN A 295 6.60 -1.61 -21.94
CA GLN A 295 6.62 -1.66 -23.40
C GLN A 295 7.78 -0.85 -23.97
N ASN A 296 7.96 0.38 -23.50
CA ASN A 296 9.04 1.25 -23.97
C ASN A 296 10.42 0.69 -23.58
N LEU A 297 10.58 0.14 -22.38
CA LEU A 297 11.83 -0.47 -21.94
C LEU A 297 12.19 -1.66 -22.84
N ALA A 298 11.26 -2.57 -23.10
CA ALA A 298 11.48 -3.73 -23.98
C ALA A 298 11.83 -3.30 -25.41
N ARG A 299 11.07 -2.36 -26.01
CA ARG A 299 11.34 -1.82 -27.36
C ARG A 299 12.68 -1.09 -27.47
N ASN A 300 13.16 -0.52 -26.37
CA ASN A 300 14.48 0.12 -26.29
C ASN A 300 15.62 -0.87 -25.96
N GLY A 301 15.37 -2.18 -26.00
CA GLY A 301 16.38 -3.22 -25.88
C GLY A 301 16.67 -3.70 -24.46
N ILE A 302 15.92 -3.24 -23.45
CA ILE A 302 16.02 -3.80 -22.09
C ILE A 302 15.46 -5.23 -22.11
N LYS A 303 16.33 -6.20 -21.82
CA LYS A 303 15.98 -7.62 -21.81
C LYS A 303 15.63 -8.15 -20.43
N LYS A 304 16.27 -7.63 -19.39
CA LYS A 304 16.07 -8.07 -18.01
C LYS A 304 15.47 -6.95 -17.17
N LEU A 305 14.28 -7.19 -16.65
CA LEU A 305 13.54 -6.23 -15.84
C LEU A 305 13.28 -6.80 -14.45
N VAL A 306 13.69 -6.05 -13.43
CA VAL A 306 13.31 -6.31 -12.04
C VAL A 306 12.25 -5.29 -11.65
N ILE A 307 11.07 -5.75 -11.23
CA ILE A 307 9.99 -4.86 -10.78
C ILE A 307 9.85 -4.96 -9.27
N VAL A 308 9.75 -3.81 -8.61
CA VAL A 308 9.47 -3.69 -7.18
C VAL A 308 8.29 -2.75 -6.95
N SER A 309 7.44 -3.10 -5.98
CA SER A 309 6.25 -2.33 -5.59
C SER A 309 6.34 -1.86 -4.15
N PRO A 310 7.07 -0.77 -3.85
CA PRO A 310 7.33 -0.35 -2.46
C PRO A 310 6.09 0.13 -1.70
N ALA A 311 5.00 0.46 -2.40
CA ALA A 311 3.76 0.88 -1.77
C ALA A 311 2.99 -0.27 -1.07
N PHE A 312 3.34 -1.52 -1.37
CA PHE A 312 2.63 -2.70 -0.89
C PHE A 312 3.52 -3.49 0.06
N LEU A 313 3.23 -3.40 1.37
CA LEU A 313 3.96 -4.17 2.40
C LEU A 313 3.50 -5.63 2.48
N ALA A 314 2.36 -5.95 1.91
CA ALA A 314 1.83 -7.30 1.75
C ALA A 314 1.38 -7.50 0.31
N ASP A 315 1.67 -8.66 -0.24
CA ASP A 315 1.25 -9.02 -1.61
C ASP A 315 -0.28 -9.09 -1.72
N GLY A 316 -0.80 -8.64 -2.86
CA GLY A 316 -2.23 -8.62 -3.17
C GLY A 316 -2.47 -8.77 -4.67
N LEU A 317 -3.65 -8.34 -5.12
CA LEU A 317 -4.04 -8.41 -6.53
C LEU A 317 -3.08 -7.60 -7.41
N GLU A 318 -2.66 -6.44 -6.92
CA GLU A 318 -1.83 -5.49 -7.63
C GLU A 318 -0.40 -5.97 -7.85
N THR A 319 0.11 -6.85 -6.98
CA THR A 319 1.47 -7.37 -7.07
C THR A 319 1.50 -8.76 -7.73
N LEU A 320 0.59 -9.65 -7.36
CA LEU A 320 0.61 -11.03 -7.80
C LEU A 320 -0.06 -11.25 -9.15
N GLU A 321 -1.11 -10.49 -9.43
CA GLU A 321 -1.83 -10.64 -10.68
C GLU A 321 -1.45 -9.54 -11.68
N GLU A 322 -1.56 -8.25 -11.31
CA GLU A 322 -1.28 -7.18 -12.25
C GLU A 322 0.20 -7.13 -12.66
N LEU A 323 1.15 -7.19 -11.71
CA LEU A 323 2.57 -7.11 -12.07
C LEU A 323 3.16 -8.45 -12.49
N ASP A 324 2.91 -9.54 -11.76
CA ASP A 324 3.57 -10.82 -12.01
C ASP A 324 2.92 -11.63 -13.14
N ILE A 325 1.67 -11.34 -13.50
CA ILE A 325 0.98 -11.97 -14.63
C ILE A 325 0.84 -10.98 -15.79
N GLU A 326 -0.03 -9.95 -15.68
CA GLU A 326 -0.35 -9.07 -16.81
C GLU A 326 0.87 -8.27 -17.31
N ILE A 327 1.57 -7.56 -16.43
CA ILE A 327 2.72 -6.71 -16.82
C ILE A 327 3.92 -7.55 -17.28
N ARG A 328 4.08 -8.73 -16.69
CA ARG A 328 5.10 -9.68 -17.15
C ARG A 328 4.83 -10.16 -18.57
N GLU A 329 3.59 -10.59 -18.87
CA GLU A 329 3.20 -11.00 -20.22
C GLU A 329 3.40 -9.86 -21.22
N GLU A 330 3.05 -8.64 -20.86
CA GLU A 330 3.26 -7.46 -21.68
C GLU A 330 4.75 -7.22 -22.00
N PHE A 331 5.63 -7.29 -21.01
CA PHE A 331 7.06 -7.14 -21.21
C PHE A 331 7.65 -8.23 -22.12
N LEU A 332 7.24 -9.49 -21.90
CA LEU A 332 7.69 -10.63 -22.73
C LEU A 332 7.20 -10.51 -24.18
N SER A 333 5.95 -10.07 -24.38
CA SER A 333 5.39 -9.90 -25.73
C SER A 333 6.09 -8.82 -26.56
N GLU A 334 6.69 -7.84 -25.89
CA GLU A 334 7.46 -6.75 -26.52
C GLU A 334 8.97 -7.05 -26.65
N GLY A 335 9.38 -8.31 -26.38
CA GLY A 335 10.73 -8.80 -26.59
C GLY A 335 11.64 -8.79 -25.37
N GLY A 336 11.10 -8.64 -24.16
CA GLY A 336 11.78 -8.91 -22.90
C GLY A 336 12.04 -10.41 -22.68
N GLU A 337 12.83 -10.75 -21.64
CA GLU A 337 13.22 -12.13 -21.28
C GLU A 337 12.81 -12.49 -19.84
#